data_c072c21109b28cceb131905b0c9e526f
#
_entry.id   c072c21109b28cceb131905b0c9e526f
#
_cell.length_a   1.000
_cell.length_b   1.000
_cell.length_c   1.000
_cell.angle_alpha   90.00
_cell.angle_beta   90.00
_cell.angle_gamma   90.00
#
_symmetry.space_group_name_H-M   'P 1'
#
loop_
_entity.id
_entity.type
_entity.pdbx_description
1 polymer ?
#
loop_
_entity_poly.entity_id
_entity_poly.type
_entity_poly.pdbx_seq_one_letter_code
_entity_poly.pdbx_strand_id
1 'polypeptide(L)'
;MLELVDEEGATVGTAEKLAAHRAPGRLHRAFSVFLFDTAGRLLLQRRALGKYHSAGVWSNTCCGHPFPGEPPFLAATRRTAEELGIAPSLLGEAGTVRYNHPDPESGLVEQEYNHLFAGLVTAPPKPDPAEVMETAFVSPEELDRMRGDGAFSAWFPTVLDAARPAIRQLTGASGGW
;
A
#
# COMPACT_ATOMS: atom_id res chain seq x y z
N MET A 1 -2.47 -16.26 -7.96
CA MET A 1 -1.85 -17.00 -6.81
C MET A 1 -1.10 -16.00 -5.94
N LEU A 2 -1.19 -16.15 -4.63
CA LEU A 2 -0.43 -15.41 -3.62
C LEU A 2 0.62 -16.31 -2.98
N GLU A 3 1.71 -15.73 -2.56
CA GLU A 3 2.77 -16.41 -1.83
C GLU A 3 2.45 -16.41 -0.34
N LEU A 4 2.28 -17.60 0.24
CA LEU A 4 2.08 -17.78 1.68
C LEU A 4 3.41 -17.77 2.38
N VAL A 5 3.44 -17.14 3.55
CA VAL A 5 4.66 -16.99 4.35
C VAL A 5 4.40 -17.35 5.80
N ASP A 6 5.48 -17.66 6.53
CA ASP A 6 5.46 -17.79 7.99
C ASP A 6 5.62 -16.40 8.67
N GLU A 7 5.72 -16.41 9.98
CA GLU A 7 5.84 -15.19 10.79
C GLU A 7 7.17 -14.43 10.57
N GLU A 8 8.18 -15.11 10.06
CA GLU A 8 9.48 -14.57 9.72
C GLU A 8 9.55 -14.09 8.25
N GLY A 9 8.48 -14.32 7.48
CA GLY A 9 8.40 -13.95 6.08
C GLY A 9 9.01 -14.96 5.12
N ALA A 10 9.34 -16.17 5.58
CA ALA A 10 9.81 -17.25 4.71
C ALA A 10 8.63 -17.88 3.96
N THR A 11 8.84 -18.21 2.69
CA THR A 11 7.81 -18.81 1.84
C THR A 11 7.47 -20.22 2.31
N VAL A 12 6.20 -20.49 2.57
CA VAL A 12 5.69 -21.81 2.99
C VAL A 12 4.71 -22.44 2.00
N GLY A 13 4.37 -21.72 0.93
CA GLY A 13 3.49 -22.25 -0.12
C GLY A 13 2.82 -21.16 -0.94
N THR A 14 1.74 -21.53 -1.60
CA THR A 14 0.91 -20.61 -2.39
C THR A 14 -0.58 -20.85 -2.15
N ALA A 15 -1.41 -19.85 -2.41
CA ALA A 15 -2.86 -19.98 -2.38
C ALA A 15 -3.49 -19.14 -3.50
N GLU A 16 -4.70 -19.53 -3.87
CA GLU A 16 -5.55 -18.67 -4.68
C GLU A 16 -5.93 -17.41 -3.89
N LYS A 17 -5.99 -16.26 -4.57
CA LYS A 17 -6.13 -14.95 -3.92
C LYS A 17 -7.33 -14.89 -2.96
N LEU A 18 -8.52 -15.22 -3.46
CA LEU A 18 -9.73 -15.16 -2.66
C LEU A 18 -9.68 -16.17 -1.48
N ALA A 19 -9.11 -17.36 -1.72
CA ALA A 19 -8.95 -18.37 -0.68
C ALA A 19 -8.03 -17.92 0.46
N ALA A 20 -6.99 -17.16 0.17
CA ALA A 20 -6.09 -16.60 1.19
C ALA A 20 -6.77 -15.52 2.06
N HIS A 21 -7.75 -14.79 1.49
CA HIS A 21 -8.46 -13.73 2.20
C HIS A 21 -9.73 -14.21 2.92
N ARG A 22 -10.24 -15.41 2.67
CA ARG A 22 -11.38 -15.96 3.44
C ARG A 22 -11.01 -16.15 4.89
N ALA A 23 -11.93 -15.79 5.80
CA ALA A 23 -11.73 -15.95 7.24
C ALA A 23 -11.35 -17.41 7.60
N PRO A 24 -10.38 -17.63 8.49
CA PRO A 24 -9.70 -16.65 9.35
C PRO A 24 -8.57 -15.87 8.67
N GLY A 25 -8.35 -16.03 7.37
CA GLY A 25 -7.25 -15.49 6.61
C GLY A 25 -6.02 -16.41 6.63
N ARG A 26 -5.13 -16.26 5.65
CA ARG A 26 -3.82 -16.94 5.60
C ARG A 26 -2.74 -15.88 5.43
N LEU A 27 -1.69 -15.98 6.25
CA LEU A 27 -0.58 -15.04 6.17
C LEU A 27 0.10 -15.14 4.81
N HIS A 28 0.10 -14.02 4.07
CA HIS A 28 0.64 -13.97 2.72
C HIS A 28 1.47 -12.70 2.51
N ARG A 29 2.35 -12.76 1.50
CA ARG A 29 3.26 -11.67 1.17
C ARG A 29 2.52 -10.54 0.48
N ALA A 30 2.78 -9.32 0.95
CA ALA A 30 2.25 -8.09 0.37
C ALA A 30 3.30 -7.00 0.33
N PHE A 31 2.99 -5.90 -0.33
CA PHE A 31 3.79 -4.68 -0.29
C PHE A 31 2.91 -3.44 -0.21
N SER A 32 3.47 -2.37 0.34
CA SER A 32 2.89 -1.02 0.36
C SER A 32 3.93 0.01 -0.04
N VAL A 33 3.54 0.96 -0.88
CA VAL A 33 4.38 2.03 -1.41
C VAL A 33 3.87 3.38 -0.91
N PHE A 34 4.79 4.25 -0.52
CA PHE A 34 4.57 5.63 -0.12
C PHE A 34 5.46 6.54 -0.99
N LEU A 35 4.88 7.25 -1.95
CA LEU A 35 5.60 8.19 -2.80
C LEU A 35 5.30 9.62 -2.40
N PHE A 36 6.35 10.42 -2.38
CA PHE A 36 6.32 11.83 -2.03
C PHE A 36 6.74 12.68 -3.21
N ASP A 37 6.13 13.85 -3.36
CA ASP A 37 6.60 14.85 -4.29
C ASP A 37 7.78 15.66 -3.70
N THR A 38 8.33 16.57 -4.47
CA THR A 38 9.46 17.43 -4.05
C THR A 38 9.11 18.40 -2.92
N ALA A 39 7.83 18.61 -2.64
CA ALA A 39 7.35 19.41 -1.50
C ALA A 39 7.10 18.54 -0.24
N GLY A 40 7.40 17.25 -0.29
CA GLY A 40 7.20 16.32 0.82
C GLY A 40 5.73 15.92 1.04
N ARG A 41 4.86 16.07 0.03
CA ARG A 41 3.45 15.66 0.11
C ARG A 41 3.31 14.21 -0.35
N LEU A 42 2.54 13.43 0.40
CA LEU A 42 2.25 12.03 0.11
C LEU A 42 1.24 11.89 -1.01
N LEU A 43 1.55 11.07 -2.01
CA LEU A 43 0.61 10.65 -3.04
C LEU A 43 -0.32 9.57 -2.50
N LEU A 44 -1.60 9.89 -2.36
CA LEU A 44 -2.67 8.95 -2.05
C LEU A 44 -3.39 8.52 -3.31
N GLN A 45 -3.97 7.32 -3.29
CA GLN A 45 -4.94 6.86 -4.26
C GLN A 45 -6.32 6.61 -3.61
N ARG A 46 -7.38 6.87 -4.36
CA ARG A 46 -8.73 6.40 -4.05
C ARG A 46 -9.04 5.19 -4.90
N ARG A 47 -9.34 4.07 -4.26
CA ARG A 47 -9.55 2.78 -4.92
C ARG A 47 -10.80 2.82 -5.81
N ALA A 48 -10.70 2.23 -7.01
CA ALA A 48 -11.84 2.14 -7.93
C ALA A 48 -13.01 1.38 -7.30
N LEU A 49 -14.23 1.73 -7.70
CA LEU A 49 -15.47 1.11 -7.20
C LEU A 49 -15.60 -0.37 -7.60
N GLY A 50 -14.92 -0.81 -8.66
CA GLY A 50 -14.91 -2.20 -9.12
C GLY A 50 -14.01 -3.15 -8.30
N LYS A 51 -13.32 -2.66 -7.26
CA LYS A 51 -12.50 -3.51 -6.39
C LYS A 51 -13.38 -4.42 -5.53
N TYR A 52 -12.96 -5.68 -5.35
CA TYR A 52 -13.73 -6.69 -4.61
C TYR A 52 -13.76 -6.46 -3.08
N HIS A 53 -12.86 -5.62 -2.54
CA HIS A 53 -12.87 -5.14 -1.16
C HIS A 53 -12.37 -3.71 -1.06
N SER A 54 -12.77 -2.99 -0.01
CA SER A 54 -12.36 -1.61 0.25
C SER A 54 -12.51 -0.71 -0.99
N ALA A 55 -13.64 -0.86 -1.72
CA ALA A 55 -13.94 -0.06 -2.91
C ALA A 55 -14.20 1.40 -2.51
N GLY A 56 -13.72 2.35 -3.31
CA GLY A 56 -13.98 3.79 -3.12
C GLY A 56 -13.30 4.43 -1.92
N VAL A 57 -12.47 3.71 -1.15
CA VAL A 57 -11.73 4.27 -0.01
C VAL A 57 -10.36 4.81 -0.43
N TRP A 58 -9.83 5.75 0.35
CA TRP A 58 -8.47 6.23 0.22
C TRP A 58 -7.45 5.24 0.80
N SER A 59 -6.26 5.21 0.25
CA SER A 59 -5.14 4.40 0.70
C SER A 59 -3.80 5.06 0.34
N ASN A 60 -2.70 4.43 0.77
CA ASN A 60 -1.34 4.80 0.36
C ASN A 60 -1.17 4.75 -1.16
N THR A 61 -0.02 5.18 -1.66
CA THR A 61 0.24 5.34 -3.09
C THR A 61 -0.07 4.10 -3.91
N CYS A 62 0.41 2.93 -3.49
CA CYS A 62 0.12 1.65 -4.13
C CYS A 62 0.26 0.54 -3.09
N CYS A 63 -0.55 -0.50 -3.21
CA CYS A 63 -0.40 -1.73 -2.44
C CYS A 63 -0.84 -2.92 -3.27
N GLY A 64 -0.29 -4.08 -2.96
CA GLY A 64 -0.63 -5.30 -3.68
C GLY A 64 0.21 -6.48 -3.23
N HIS A 65 0.21 -7.49 -4.07
CA HIS A 65 0.84 -8.76 -3.78
C HIS A 65 1.85 -9.10 -4.87
N PRO A 66 3.09 -9.49 -4.50
CA PRO A 66 4.01 -10.09 -5.44
C PRO A 66 3.44 -11.38 -6.03
N PHE A 67 3.81 -11.69 -7.26
CA PHE A 67 3.63 -13.04 -7.77
C PHE A 67 4.51 -14.01 -6.97
N PRO A 68 4.16 -15.31 -6.87
CA PRO A 68 5.03 -16.28 -6.23
C PRO A 68 6.45 -16.25 -6.82
N GLY A 69 7.44 -16.01 -5.93
CA GLY A 69 8.84 -15.87 -6.32
C GLY A 69 9.24 -14.50 -6.88
N GLU A 70 8.31 -13.56 -7.03
CA GLU A 70 8.63 -12.18 -7.43
C GLU A 70 9.17 -11.40 -6.23
N PRO A 71 10.35 -10.75 -6.35
CA PRO A 71 10.84 -9.87 -5.30
C PRO A 71 9.84 -8.73 -5.02
N PRO A 72 9.53 -8.43 -3.73
CA PRO A 72 8.56 -7.39 -3.38
C PRO A 72 8.86 -6.01 -3.97
N PHE A 73 10.13 -5.65 -4.10
CA PHE A 73 10.56 -4.40 -4.74
C PHE A 73 10.14 -4.33 -6.22
N LEU A 74 10.30 -5.42 -6.96
CA LEU A 74 9.91 -5.48 -8.37
C LEU A 74 8.38 -5.44 -8.52
N ALA A 75 7.66 -6.15 -7.66
CA ALA A 75 6.21 -6.10 -7.62
C ALA A 75 5.69 -4.68 -7.32
N ALA A 76 6.29 -4.00 -6.35
CA ALA A 76 5.96 -2.62 -5.99
C ALA A 76 6.17 -1.66 -7.18
N THR A 77 7.31 -1.78 -7.87
CA THR A 77 7.62 -0.96 -9.05
C THR A 77 6.64 -1.25 -10.18
N ARG A 78 6.41 -2.51 -10.50
CA ARG A 78 5.50 -2.95 -11.56
C ARG A 78 4.08 -2.43 -11.31
N ARG A 79 3.52 -2.67 -10.12
CA ARG A 79 2.14 -2.26 -9.81
C ARG A 79 1.97 -0.75 -9.73
N THR A 80 2.97 -0.01 -9.26
CA THR A 80 2.95 1.46 -9.28
C THR A 80 2.86 1.99 -10.71
N ALA A 81 3.60 1.39 -11.64
CA ALA A 81 3.51 1.73 -13.07
C ALA A 81 2.15 1.34 -13.68
N GLU A 82 1.63 0.16 -13.37
CA GLU A 82 0.34 -0.32 -13.87
C GLU A 82 -0.82 0.53 -13.35
N GLU A 83 -0.89 0.81 -12.04
CA GLU A 83 -2.02 1.52 -11.41
C GLU A 83 -1.97 3.03 -11.62
N LEU A 84 -0.78 3.64 -11.59
CA LEU A 84 -0.60 5.09 -11.56
C LEU A 84 0.16 5.67 -12.77
N GLY A 85 0.66 4.81 -13.66
CA GLY A 85 1.40 5.24 -14.86
C GLY A 85 2.70 6.00 -14.55
N ILE A 86 3.29 5.78 -13.38
CA ILE A 86 4.51 6.45 -12.94
C ILE A 86 5.60 5.46 -12.56
N ALA A 87 6.85 5.87 -12.77
CA ALA A 87 8.02 5.23 -12.21
C ALA A 87 8.60 6.15 -11.12
N PRO A 88 8.85 5.67 -9.89
CA PRO A 88 9.50 6.48 -8.86
C PRO A 88 10.89 6.90 -9.31
N SER A 89 11.28 8.16 -9.02
CA SER A 89 12.65 8.63 -9.26
C SER A 89 13.62 8.09 -8.19
N LEU A 90 13.08 7.73 -7.04
CA LEU A 90 13.77 7.04 -5.95
C LEU A 90 12.75 6.10 -5.28
N LEU A 91 13.15 4.89 -4.98
CA LEU A 91 12.36 3.95 -4.18
C LEU A 91 13.31 3.13 -3.31
N GLY A 92 13.08 3.08 -2.01
CA GLY A 92 13.86 2.34 -1.04
C GLY A 92 13.00 1.58 -0.05
N GLU A 93 13.60 0.61 0.63
CA GLU A 93 12.93 -0.15 1.69
C GLU A 93 12.57 0.77 2.87
N ALA A 94 11.37 0.58 3.42
CA ALA A 94 10.85 1.33 4.55
C ALA A 94 10.45 0.42 5.73
N GLY A 95 10.91 -0.83 5.72
CA GLY A 95 10.65 -1.83 6.75
C GLY A 95 9.64 -2.89 6.35
N THR A 96 9.20 -3.66 7.34
CA THR A 96 8.15 -4.68 7.20
C THR A 96 7.19 -4.57 8.36
N VAL A 97 5.95 -5.00 8.15
CA VAL A 97 4.94 -5.08 9.21
C VAL A 97 4.01 -6.28 8.95
N ARG A 98 3.58 -6.92 10.04
CA ARG A 98 2.54 -7.96 9.98
C ARG A 98 1.25 -7.42 10.57
N TYR A 99 0.14 -7.75 9.97
CA TYR A 99 -1.18 -7.41 10.48
C TYR A 99 -2.25 -8.42 10.08
N ASN A 100 -3.36 -8.34 10.77
CA ASN A 100 -4.58 -9.07 10.48
C ASN A 100 -5.75 -8.09 10.63
N HIS A 101 -6.30 -7.66 9.50
CA HIS A 101 -7.43 -6.72 9.45
C HIS A 101 -8.64 -7.40 8.80
N PRO A 102 -9.62 -7.84 9.60
CA PRO A 102 -10.91 -8.28 9.07
C PRO A 102 -11.65 -7.09 8.43
N ASP A 103 -12.21 -7.32 7.25
CA ASP A 103 -13.12 -6.39 6.61
C ASP A 103 -14.57 -6.81 6.94
N PRO A 104 -15.30 -6.04 7.77
CA PRO A 104 -16.65 -6.40 8.18
C PRO A 104 -17.67 -6.34 7.04
N GLU A 105 -17.42 -5.60 5.97
CA GLU A 105 -18.33 -5.47 4.85
C GLU A 105 -18.25 -6.67 3.91
N SER A 106 -17.03 -7.09 3.55
CA SER A 106 -16.82 -8.22 2.64
C SER A 106 -16.69 -9.57 3.36
N GLY A 107 -16.40 -9.57 4.67
CA GLY A 107 -16.05 -10.77 5.43
C GLY A 107 -14.67 -11.34 5.09
N LEU A 108 -13.88 -10.62 4.31
CA LEU A 108 -12.51 -10.98 3.95
C LEU A 108 -11.54 -10.52 5.03
N VAL A 109 -10.33 -11.09 5.02
CA VAL A 109 -9.28 -10.79 6.00
C VAL A 109 -7.98 -10.47 5.28
N GLU A 110 -7.44 -9.30 5.57
CA GLU A 110 -6.10 -8.88 5.15
C GLU A 110 -5.08 -9.35 6.19
N GLN A 111 -4.61 -10.60 6.05
CA GLN A 111 -3.55 -11.15 6.91
C GLN A 111 -2.24 -11.16 6.14
N GLU A 112 -1.44 -10.13 6.35
CA GLU A 112 -0.30 -9.84 5.50
C GLU A 112 1.02 -9.73 6.26
N TYR A 113 2.07 -10.25 5.62
CA TYR A 113 3.47 -9.86 5.84
C TYR A 113 3.83 -8.83 4.78
N ASN A 114 3.77 -7.56 5.16
CA ASN A 114 3.81 -6.45 4.23
C ASN A 114 5.21 -5.81 4.18
N HIS A 115 5.80 -5.78 2.97
CA HIS A 115 7.06 -5.08 2.69
C HIS A 115 6.76 -3.62 2.34
N LEU A 116 7.37 -2.69 3.07
CA LEU A 116 7.13 -1.26 2.93
C LEU A 116 8.22 -0.61 2.11
N PHE A 117 7.81 0.28 1.21
CA PHE A 117 8.70 1.07 0.37
C PHE A 117 8.32 2.54 0.44
N ALA A 118 9.32 3.41 0.52
CA ALA A 118 9.13 4.86 0.45
C ALA A 118 10.03 5.46 -0.64
N GLY A 119 9.54 6.49 -1.32
CA GLY A 119 10.30 7.06 -2.40
C GLY A 119 9.79 8.42 -2.87
N LEU A 120 10.38 8.90 -3.95
CA LEU A 120 10.10 10.18 -4.57
C LEU A 120 9.50 10.00 -5.95
N VAL A 121 8.58 10.88 -6.30
CA VAL A 121 8.00 10.98 -7.64
C VAL A 121 8.06 12.43 -8.10
N THR A 122 8.46 12.63 -9.37
CA THR A 122 8.54 13.96 -10.00
C THR A 122 7.55 14.11 -11.15
N ALA A 123 7.05 13.00 -11.70
CA ALA A 123 6.05 13.00 -12.75
C ALA A 123 4.63 12.94 -12.17
N PRO A 124 3.66 13.62 -12.80
CA PRO A 124 2.26 13.53 -12.40
C PRO A 124 1.73 12.10 -12.62
N PRO A 125 0.87 11.59 -11.73
CA PRO A 125 0.25 10.28 -11.92
C PRO A 125 -0.71 10.29 -13.12
N LYS A 126 -0.78 9.13 -13.78
CA LYS A 126 -1.74 8.84 -14.85
C LYS A 126 -2.48 7.55 -14.46
N PRO A 127 -3.47 7.64 -13.56
CA PRO A 127 -4.11 6.47 -12.99
C PRO A 127 -4.89 5.68 -14.05
N ASP A 128 -4.81 4.35 -13.95
CA ASP A 128 -5.74 3.46 -14.62
C ASP A 128 -7.11 3.54 -13.91
N PRO A 129 -8.17 4.00 -14.58
CA PRO A 129 -9.49 4.15 -13.95
C PRO A 129 -10.12 2.83 -13.49
N ALA A 130 -9.66 1.69 -14.00
CA ALA A 130 -10.09 0.37 -13.53
C ALA A 130 -9.53 0.04 -12.14
N GLU A 131 -8.43 0.66 -11.76
CA GLU A 131 -7.72 0.44 -10.49
C GLU A 131 -7.90 1.60 -9.50
N VAL A 132 -7.82 2.83 -10.00
CA VAL A 132 -7.76 4.07 -9.21
C VAL A 132 -8.72 5.10 -9.78
N MET A 133 -9.68 5.54 -8.98
CA MET A 133 -10.65 6.55 -9.40
C MET A 133 -10.17 7.99 -9.18
N GLU A 134 -9.25 8.20 -8.25
CA GLU A 134 -8.77 9.53 -7.87
C GLU A 134 -7.38 9.46 -7.22
N THR A 135 -6.58 10.50 -7.38
CA THR A 135 -5.29 10.67 -6.68
C THR A 135 -5.20 12.04 -6.05
N ALA A 136 -4.45 12.17 -4.94
CA ALA A 136 -4.18 13.44 -4.29
C ALA A 136 -2.78 13.45 -3.67
N PHE A 137 -2.07 14.57 -3.79
CA PHE A 137 -0.88 14.86 -2.99
C PHE A 137 -1.30 15.63 -1.74
N VAL A 138 -0.97 15.09 -0.56
CA VAL A 138 -1.42 15.65 0.72
C VAL A 138 -0.26 15.91 1.68
N SER A 139 -0.37 17.01 2.44
CA SER A 139 0.47 17.26 3.62
C SER A 139 0.00 16.40 4.81
N PRO A 140 0.79 16.30 5.89
CA PRO A 140 0.33 15.64 7.13
C PRO A 140 -0.99 16.21 7.66
N GLU A 141 -1.14 17.54 7.66
CA GLU A 141 -2.35 18.23 8.15
C GLU A 141 -3.57 17.97 7.24
N GLU A 142 -3.34 17.88 5.93
CA GLU A 142 -4.39 17.51 4.97
C GLU A 142 -4.82 16.07 5.15
N LEU A 143 -3.86 15.16 5.37
CA LEU A 143 -4.14 13.76 5.66
C LEU A 143 -4.97 13.60 6.94
N ASP A 144 -4.62 14.32 8.02
CA ASP A 144 -5.36 14.26 9.28
C ASP A 144 -6.80 14.73 9.10
N ARG A 145 -7.03 15.79 8.33
CA ARG A 145 -8.39 16.25 7.98
C ARG A 145 -9.16 15.21 7.18
N MET A 146 -8.53 14.64 6.14
CA MET A 146 -9.15 13.61 5.31
C MET A 146 -9.52 12.36 6.11
N ARG A 147 -8.70 11.97 7.09
CA ARG A 147 -9.00 10.82 7.98
C ARG A 147 -10.17 11.08 8.91
N GLY A 148 -10.41 12.34 9.27
CA GLY A 148 -11.61 12.73 10.04
C GLY A 148 -12.91 12.67 9.23
N ASP A 149 -12.83 12.95 7.93
CA ASP A 149 -13.99 13.14 7.06
C ASP A 149 -14.24 11.95 6.09
N GLY A 150 -13.25 11.10 5.87
CA GLY A 150 -13.27 10.09 4.81
C GLY A 150 -12.93 8.69 5.24
N ALA A 151 -13.38 7.73 4.43
CA ALA A 151 -13.01 6.33 4.60
C ALA A 151 -11.62 6.04 4.03
N PHE A 152 -10.78 5.45 4.86
CA PHE A 152 -9.48 4.90 4.48
C PHE A 152 -9.49 3.37 4.59
N SER A 153 -8.60 2.72 3.83
CA SER A 153 -8.41 1.28 3.97
C SER A 153 -7.99 0.92 5.40
N ALA A 154 -8.46 -0.23 5.90
CA ALA A 154 -8.22 -0.64 7.28
C ALA A 154 -6.72 -0.80 7.61
N TRP A 155 -5.91 -1.20 6.63
CA TRP A 155 -4.45 -1.37 6.79
C TRP A 155 -3.66 -0.06 6.75
N PHE A 156 -4.23 1.03 6.19
CA PHE A 156 -3.49 2.27 5.95
C PHE A 156 -2.80 2.83 7.20
N PRO A 157 -3.45 2.97 8.37
CA PRO A 157 -2.78 3.45 9.57
C PRO A 157 -1.59 2.58 9.98
N THR A 158 -1.77 1.26 9.93
CA THR A 158 -0.75 0.29 10.32
C THR A 158 0.50 0.38 9.44
N VAL A 159 0.34 0.41 8.13
CA VAL A 159 1.48 0.49 7.19
C VAL A 159 2.13 1.86 7.21
N LEU A 160 1.37 2.94 7.38
CA LEU A 160 1.92 4.30 7.50
C LEU A 160 2.77 4.43 8.77
N ASP A 161 2.26 3.99 9.92
CA ASP A 161 2.98 4.09 11.19
C ASP A 161 4.28 3.27 11.16
N ALA A 162 4.25 2.08 10.57
CA ALA A 162 5.45 1.26 10.42
C ALA A 162 6.49 1.88 9.46
N ALA A 163 6.05 2.58 8.40
CA ALA A 163 6.94 3.24 7.44
C ALA A 163 7.47 4.60 7.92
N ARG A 164 6.89 5.22 8.96
CA ARG A 164 7.25 6.58 9.43
C ARG A 164 8.75 6.81 9.64
N PRO A 165 9.54 5.91 10.23
CA PRO A 165 10.98 6.16 10.42
C PRO A 165 11.70 6.40 9.07
N ALA A 166 11.41 5.59 8.06
CA ALA A 166 11.99 5.74 6.72
C ALA A 166 11.45 6.98 5.99
N ILE A 167 10.15 7.26 6.15
CA ILE A 167 9.52 8.47 5.58
C ILE A 167 10.17 9.74 6.14
N ARG A 168 10.44 9.81 7.44
CA ARG A 168 11.13 10.95 8.07
C ARG A 168 12.57 11.13 7.57
N GLN A 169 13.27 10.04 7.32
CA GLN A 169 14.60 10.10 6.70
C GLN A 169 14.53 10.64 5.27
N LEU A 170 13.51 10.24 4.51
CA LEU A 170 13.33 10.67 3.13
C LEU A 170 12.90 12.13 3.01
N THR A 171 11.93 12.57 3.83
CA THR A 171 11.30 13.90 3.73
C THR A 171 11.97 14.95 4.63
N GLY A 172 12.86 14.52 5.52
CA GLY A 172 13.49 15.37 6.54
C GLY A 172 12.60 15.65 7.75
N ALA A 173 13.21 16.10 8.83
CA ALA A 173 12.52 16.39 10.11
C ALA A 173 11.44 17.49 9.99
N SER A 174 11.55 18.35 8.99
CA SER A 174 10.59 19.43 8.70
C SER A 174 9.35 18.96 7.94
N GLY A 175 9.33 17.72 7.46
CA GLY A 175 8.23 17.17 6.67
C GLY A 175 6.95 16.89 7.47
N GLY A 176 7.02 16.83 8.81
CA GLY A 176 5.87 16.64 9.69
C GLY A 176 5.29 15.21 9.72
N TRP A 177 5.91 14.26 8.99
CA TRP A 177 5.45 12.87 8.91
C TRP A 177 5.80 11.99 10.12
#